data_f18e34cc232c7af0ca21eb7cc870f6c2
#
_entry.id   f18e34cc232c7af0ca21eb7cc870f6c2
#
_cell.length_a   1.000
_cell.length_b   1.000
_cell.length_c   1.000
_cell.angle_alpha   90.00
_cell.angle_beta   90.00
_cell.angle_gamma   90.00
#
_symmetry.space_group_name_H-M   'P 1'
#
loop_
_entity.id
_entity.type
_entity.pdbx_description
1 polymer ?
#
loop_
_entity_poly.entity_id
_entity_poly.type
_entity_poly.pdbx_seq_one_letter_code
_entity_poly.pdbx_strand_id
1 'polypeptide(L)'
;LMADRAAVESALDQVETVLQTWSDEAEAAGKAEAIAEPLSRFQSQKQTLQASLERRQLAVAVVGESRTGKSTLMELLQSQAMADAPLAQLALREVTLASETGLAEDEFAADDAVLLVTEGDMTQSALNLIQARVMDGQGVVLAFNKTDYYDPADREAVLHQLEQHTATLPTPVEVVSIAAAPRAIKVRRYDENGTTSETLEAAPVEMDSLYTCLKRTFLADTPALVAATTLRQVRGLRREVQTELNTLRRDRARAQVDQLQWVAAAAAFANPVPTIDLLATVAINGQLIMDLGKVYGFNLSLEEAKTAASTLARLTVKLGLVELSTQVLTAVLKSHFATYLAGGIVQGLSAAYLTRMAGLSLMEYFEEAALAGTPTQDVSWEAIAARLRSAIQRNGQTRFLQSLAQQGIERLKPGAKVALSVAE
;
A
#
# COMPACT_ATOMS: atom_id res chain seq x y z
N LEU A 1 14.58 7.85 -10.34
CA LEU A 1 15.68 7.05 -9.78
C LEU A 1 15.56 5.66 -10.38
N MET A 2 16.46 5.29 -11.28
CA MET A 2 16.54 3.92 -11.79
C MET A 2 16.84 2.99 -10.62
N ALA A 3 16.04 1.94 -10.46
CA ALA A 3 16.34 0.91 -9.48
C ALA A 3 17.57 0.15 -9.98
N ASP A 4 18.55 -0.01 -9.13
CA ASP A 4 19.73 -0.80 -9.40
C ASP A 4 19.69 -2.12 -8.63
N ARG A 5 20.55 -3.06 -8.98
CA ARG A 5 20.67 -4.37 -8.34
C ARG A 5 20.93 -4.24 -6.83
N ALA A 6 21.74 -3.26 -6.42
CA ALA A 6 22.07 -3.05 -5.02
C ALA A 6 20.85 -2.65 -4.19
N ALA A 7 19.95 -1.84 -4.75
CA ALA A 7 18.69 -1.50 -4.08
C ALA A 7 17.77 -2.72 -3.87
N VAL A 8 17.73 -3.64 -4.83
CA VAL A 8 16.97 -4.89 -4.70
C VAL A 8 17.59 -5.80 -3.64
N GLU A 9 18.91 -6.00 -3.67
CA GLU A 9 19.64 -6.80 -2.69
C GLU A 9 19.42 -6.26 -1.27
N SER A 10 19.53 -4.94 -1.06
CA SER A 10 19.22 -4.31 0.22
C SER A 10 17.77 -4.52 0.66
N ALA A 11 16.81 -4.48 -0.27
CA ALA A 11 15.41 -4.77 0.06
C ALA A 11 15.17 -6.24 0.41
N LEU A 12 15.86 -7.19 -0.25
CA LEU A 12 15.83 -8.62 0.09
C LEU A 12 16.40 -8.90 1.48
N ASP A 13 17.47 -8.19 1.88
CA ASP A 13 18.05 -8.28 3.23
C ASP A 13 17.05 -7.77 4.28
N GLN A 14 16.30 -6.71 3.98
CA GLN A 14 15.22 -6.24 4.86
C GLN A 14 14.11 -7.29 5.00
N VAL A 15 13.72 -7.97 3.92
CA VAL A 15 12.75 -9.09 4.00
C VAL A 15 13.28 -10.19 4.91
N GLU A 16 14.55 -10.59 4.74
CA GLU A 16 15.18 -11.61 5.60
C GLU A 16 15.14 -11.23 7.07
N THR A 17 15.47 -9.97 7.38
CA THR A 17 15.43 -9.45 8.75
C THR A 17 14.05 -9.55 9.36
N VAL A 18 12.99 -9.22 8.59
CA VAL A 18 11.61 -9.31 9.08
C VAL A 18 11.17 -10.77 9.24
N LEU A 19 11.54 -11.67 8.30
CA LEU A 19 11.25 -13.11 8.41
C LEU A 19 11.91 -13.73 9.64
N GLN A 20 13.17 -13.40 9.90
CA GLN A 20 13.89 -13.88 11.08
C GLN A 20 13.23 -13.37 12.36
N THR A 21 12.91 -12.07 12.43
CA THR A 21 12.21 -11.47 13.57
C THR A 21 10.88 -12.16 13.83
N TRP A 22 10.11 -12.43 12.77
CA TRP A 22 8.83 -13.12 12.88
C TRP A 22 8.98 -14.55 13.41
N SER A 23 9.98 -15.28 12.92
CA SER A 23 10.30 -16.63 13.38
C SER A 23 10.67 -16.63 14.87
N ASP A 24 11.61 -15.77 15.28
CA ASP A 24 12.10 -15.69 16.66
C ASP A 24 10.98 -15.29 17.63
N GLU A 25 10.14 -14.32 17.26
CA GLU A 25 9.00 -13.89 18.09
C GLU A 25 7.89 -14.94 18.16
N ALA A 26 7.67 -15.71 17.09
CA ALA A 26 6.69 -16.81 17.10
C ALA A 26 7.17 -17.97 17.96
N GLU A 27 8.47 -18.31 17.91
CA GLU A 27 9.07 -19.30 18.79
C GLU A 27 8.94 -18.91 20.26
N ALA A 28 9.31 -17.66 20.60
CA ALA A 28 9.15 -17.10 21.94
C ALA A 28 7.69 -17.09 22.43
N ALA A 29 6.71 -17.01 21.52
CA ALA A 29 5.29 -17.05 21.80
C ALA A 29 4.70 -18.49 21.83
N GLY A 30 5.50 -19.52 21.55
CA GLY A 30 5.03 -20.91 21.40
C GLY A 30 4.14 -21.14 20.19
N LYS A 31 4.25 -20.30 19.15
CA LYS A 31 3.46 -20.33 17.91
C LYS A 31 4.27 -20.77 16.69
N ALA A 32 5.48 -21.31 16.86
CA ALA A 32 6.37 -21.69 15.78
C ALA A 32 5.74 -22.65 14.76
N GLU A 33 4.99 -23.64 15.22
CA GLU A 33 4.30 -24.61 14.35
C GLU A 33 3.20 -23.94 13.51
N ALA A 34 2.48 -22.96 14.09
CA ALA A 34 1.40 -22.24 13.41
C ALA A 34 1.89 -21.36 12.25
N ILE A 35 3.15 -20.91 12.30
CA ILE A 35 3.72 -20.06 11.24
C ILE A 35 4.61 -20.85 10.25
N ALA A 36 4.89 -22.12 10.48
CA ALA A 36 5.84 -22.88 9.69
C ALA A 36 5.53 -22.90 8.19
N GLU A 37 4.27 -23.13 7.83
CA GLU A 37 3.82 -23.14 6.43
C GLU A 37 3.91 -21.74 5.77
N PRO A 38 3.31 -20.67 6.33
CA PRO A 38 3.44 -19.33 5.73
C PRO A 38 4.88 -18.84 5.72
N LEU A 39 5.70 -19.16 6.71
CA LEU A 39 7.12 -18.81 6.72
C LEU A 39 7.87 -19.45 5.54
N SER A 40 7.68 -20.76 5.32
CA SER A 40 8.26 -21.47 4.18
C SER A 40 7.82 -20.89 2.84
N ARG A 41 6.55 -20.52 2.71
CA ARG A 41 6.02 -19.86 1.51
C ARG A 41 6.73 -18.53 1.23
N PHE A 42 6.88 -17.67 2.21
CA PHE A 42 7.56 -16.37 2.04
C PHE A 42 9.05 -16.51 1.75
N GLN A 43 9.72 -17.49 2.35
CA GLN A 43 11.11 -17.81 2.03
C GLN A 43 11.27 -18.28 0.57
N SER A 44 10.36 -19.11 0.09
CA SER A 44 10.35 -19.55 -1.31
C SER A 44 10.06 -18.39 -2.27
N GLN A 45 9.13 -17.50 -1.94
CA GLN A 45 8.86 -16.27 -2.71
C GLN A 45 10.08 -15.36 -2.79
N LYS A 46 10.77 -15.15 -1.65
CA LYS A 46 12.02 -14.38 -1.62
C LYS A 46 13.07 -14.98 -2.56
N GLN A 47 13.28 -16.30 -2.52
CA GLN A 47 14.23 -16.98 -3.40
C GLN A 47 13.86 -16.82 -4.88
N THR A 48 12.56 -16.93 -5.21
CA THR A 48 12.05 -16.73 -6.58
C THR A 48 12.32 -15.30 -7.05
N LEU A 49 12.09 -14.29 -6.20
CA LEU A 49 12.36 -12.90 -6.53
C LEU A 49 13.86 -12.64 -6.70
N GLN A 50 14.70 -13.25 -5.87
CA GLN A 50 16.15 -13.16 -6.03
C GLN A 50 16.62 -13.75 -7.35
N ALA A 51 16.12 -14.93 -7.72
CA ALA A 51 16.41 -15.57 -9.00
C ALA A 51 15.91 -14.78 -10.21
N SER A 52 14.81 -14.01 -10.04
CA SER A 52 14.25 -13.21 -11.13
C SER A 52 15.15 -12.07 -11.59
N LEU A 53 16.15 -11.64 -10.79
CA LEU A 53 17.14 -10.65 -11.19
C LEU A 53 18.04 -11.11 -12.33
N GLU A 54 18.20 -12.40 -12.52
CA GLU A 54 19.05 -12.98 -13.57
C GLU A 54 18.29 -13.21 -14.90
N ARG A 55 16.98 -12.95 -14.93
CA ARG A 55 16.19 -13.13 -16.15
C ARG A 55 16.56 -12.10 -17.21
N ARG A 56 16.60 -12.59 -18.45
CA ARG A 56 16.90 -11.77 -19.64
C ARG A 56 15.66 -11.41 -20.45
N GLN A 57 14.53 -12.01 -20.10
CA GLN A 57 13.25 -11.71 -20.74
C GLN A 57 12.52 -10.63 -19.96
N LEU A 58 11.95 -9.66 -20.69
CA LEU A 58 11.09 -8.61 -20.15
C LEU A 58 9.63 -9.04 -20.28
N ALA A 59 8.92 -9.03 -19.16
CA ALA A 59 7.48 -9.20 -19.15
C ALA A 59 6.81 -7.86 -19.57
N VAL A 60 6.10 -7.88 -20.68
CA VAL A 60 5.44 -6.70 -21.23
C VAL A 60 3.94 -6.94 -21.34
N ALA A 61 3.15 -6.13 -20.63
CA ALA A 61 1.71 -6.10 -20.79
C ALA A 61 1.33 -5.28 -22.01
N VAL A 62 0.65 -5.88 -22.98
CA VAL A 62 0.03 -5.20 -24.11
C VAL A 62 -1.40 -4.85 -23.73
N VAL A 63 -1.64 -3.58 -23.47
CA VAL A 63 -2.86 -3.09 -22.84
C VAL A 63 -3.64 -2.21 -23.81
N GLY A 64 -4.95 -2.21 -23.73
CA GLY A 64 -5.81 -1.33 -24.53
C GLY A 64 -7.25 -1.78 -24.50
N GLU A 65 -8.14 -0.95 -24.98
CA GLU A 65 -9.56 -1.26 -25.09
C GLU A 65 -9.83 -2.42 -26.07
N SER A 66 -11.04 -2.95 -26.04
CA SER A 66 -11.45 -3.98 -27.00
C SER A 66 -11.32 -3.46 -28.44
N ARG A 67 -10.84 -4.31 -29.34
CA ARG A 67 -10.69 -4.03 -30.78
C ARG A 67 -9.61 -3.02 -31.17
N THR A 68 -8.76 -2.54 -30.28
CA THR A 68 -7.63 -1.66 -30.62
C THR A 68 -6.52 -2.35 -31.45
N GLY A 69 -6.64 -3.66 -31.66
CA GLY A 69 -5.68 -4.43 -32.49
C GLY A 69 -4.51 -5.04 -31.71
N LYS A 70 -4.65 -5.22 -30.38
CA LYS A 70 -3.61 -5.82 -29.52
C LYS A 70 -3.16 -7.20 -29.97
N SER A 71 -4.11 -8.10 -30.22
CA SER A 71 -3.79 -9.49 -30.62
C SER A 71 -3.02 -9.52 -31.94
N THR A 72 -3.45 -8.75 -32.95
CA THR A 72 -2.73 -8.63 -34.23
C THR A 72 -1.33 -8.05 -34.04
N LEU A 73 -1.21 -7.03 -33.22
CA LEU A 73 0.08 -6.41 -32.90
C LEU A 73 1.02 -7.42 -32.22
N MET A 74 0.51 -8.23 -31.30
CA MET A 74 1.29 -9.29 -30.63
C MET A 74 1.76 -10.37 -31.62
N GLU A 75 0.90 -10.80 -32.52
CA GLU A 75 1.26 -11.76 -33.59
C GLU A 75 2.40 -11.22 -34.49
N LEU A 76 2.34 -9.95 -34.85
CA LEU A 76 3.41 -9.30 -35.64
C LEU A 76 4.71 -9.18 -34.85
N LEU A 77 4.65 -8.78 -33.58
CA LEU A 77 5.82 -8.72 -32.70
C LEU A 77 6.46 -10.11 -32.52
N GLN A 78 5.66 -11.15 -32.34
CA GLN A 78 6.15 -12.53 -32.24
C GLN A 78 6.75 -13.03 -33.56
N SER A 79 6.14 -12.72 -34.67
CA SER A 79 6.69 -13.05 -35.98
C SER A 79 8.04 -12.34 -36.23
N GLN A 80 8.13 -11.05 -35.93
CA GLN A 80 9.36 -10.28 -36.02
C GLN A 80 10.45 -10.77 -35.08
N ALA A 81 10.09 -11.25 -33.88
CA ALA A 81 11.00 -11.81 -32.90
C ALA A 81 11.75 -13.05 -33.43
N MET A 82 11.19 -13.78 -34.40
CA MET A 82 11.88 -14.92 -35.03
C MET A 82 13.06 -14.46 -35.91
N ALA A 83 13.01 -13.26 -36.42
CA ALA A 83 14.06 -12.68 -37.25
C ALA A 83 14.96 -11.68 -36.50
N ASP A 84 14.51 -11.20 -35.38
CA ASP A 84 15.15 -10.12 -34.60
C ASP A 84 15.38 -10.58 -33.15
N ALA A 85 16.55 -11.08 -32.87
CA ALA A 85 16.91 -11.65 -31.54
C ALA A 85 16.68 -10.70 -30.34
N PRO A 86 16.90 -9.37 -30.40
CA PRO A 86 16.47 -8.45 -29.35
C PRO A 86 14.99 -8.51 -29.03
N LEU A 87 14.11 -8.50 -30.03
CA LEU A 87 12.64 -8.55 -29.79
C LEU A 87 12.18 -9.90 -29.20
N ALA A 88 12.93 -10.97 -29.42
CA ALA A 88 12.67 -12.28 -28.80
C ALA A 88 12.80 -12.28 -27.26
N GLN A 89 13.37 -11.23 -26.68
CA GLN A 89 13.45 -11.06 -25.23
C GLN A 89 12.15 -10.52 -24.61
N LEU A 90 11.17 -10.11 -25.43
CA LEU A 90 9.88 -9.62 -24.93
C LEU A 90 8.92 -10.79 -24.70
N ALA A 91 8.51 -11.00 -23.46
CA ALA A 91 7.43 -11.92 -23.10
C ALA A 91 6.12 -11.11 -23.03
N LEU A 92 5.30 -11.23 -24.08
CA LEU A 92 4.09 -10.41 -24.25
C LEU A 92 2.86 -11.06 -23.59
N ARG A 93 2.07 -10.26 -22.89
CA ARG A 93 0.79 -10.65 -22.29
C ARG A 93 -0.31 -9.67 -22.68
N GLU A 94 -1.45 -10.16 -23.17
CA GLU A 94 -2.57 -9.30 -23.54
C GLU A 94 -3.44 -8.95 -22.32
N VAL A 95 -3.80 -7.66 -22.18
CA VAL A 95 -4.71 -7.15 -21.17
C VAL A 95 -5.72 -6.21 -21.82
N THR A 96 -6.98 -6.42 -21.54
CA THR A 96 -8.06 -5.55 -22.05
C THR A 96 -8.53 -4.59 -20.97
N LEU A 97 -8.45 -3.28 -21.27
CA LEU A 97 -9.02 -2.24 -20.42
C LEU A 97 -10.54 -2.32 -20.48
N ALA A 98 -11.18 -2.53 -19.33
CA ALA A 98 -12.62 -2.39 -19.21
C ALA A 98 -12.97 -0.90 -19.00
N SER A 99 -13.96 -0.40 -19.73
CA SER A 99 -14.33 1.02 -19.75
C SER A 99 -14.84 1.56 -18.41
N GLU A 100 -15.31 0.72 -17.49
CA GLU A 100 -16.00 1.15 -16.27
C GLU A 100 -15.34 0.70 -14.94
N THR A 101 -14.52 -0.32 -14.96
CA THR A 101 -13.81 -0.79 -13.76
C THR A 101 -12.31 -0.62 -13.99
N GLY A 102 -11.71 0.31 -13.27
CA GLY A 102 -10.24 0.42 -13.26
C GLY A 102 -9.61 -0.95 -12.96
N LEU A 103 -8.52 -1.26 -13.68
CA LEU A 103 -7.74 -2.48 -13.41
C LEU A 103 -7.20 -2.43 -11.99
N ALA A 104 -7.18 -3.56 -11.30
CA ALA A 104 -6.58 -3.65 -9.98
C ALA A 104 -5.09 -3.24 -10.05
N GLU A 105 -4.62 -2.47 -9.08
CA GLU A 105 -3.22 -2.01 -9.03
C GLU A 105 -2.23 -3.17 -9.14
N ASP A 106 -2.59 -4.35 -8.61
CA ASP A 106 -1.74 -5.54 -8.59
C ASP A 106 -1.68 -6.28 -9.93
N GLU A 107 -2.56 -5.98 -10.90
CA GLU A 107 -2.62 -6.72 -12.16
C GLU A 107 -1.34 -6.60 -12.99
N PHE A 108 -0.59 -5.52 -12.81
CA PHE A 108 0.66 -5.24 -13.52
C PHE A 108 1.91 -5.41 -12.65
N ALA A 109 1.77 -5.94 -11.43
CA ALA A 109 2.88 -6.05 -10.49
C ALA A 109 4.04 -6.91 -11.00
N ALA A 110 3.76 -7.87 -11.88
CA ALA A 110 4.74 -8.78 -12.45
C ALA A 110 5.34 -8.30 -13.79
N ASP A 111 4.74 -7.27 -14.43
CA ASP A 111 5.21 -6.78 -15.71
C ASP A 111 6.32 -5.74 -15.54
N ASP A 112 7.31 -5.78 -16.41
CA ASP A 112 8.44 -4.84 -16.43
C ASP A 112 8.10 -3.57 -17.18
N ALA A 113 7.25 -3.71 -18.20
CA ALA A 113 6.86 -2.62 -19.07
C ALA A 113 5.42 -2.79 -19.55
N VAL A 114 4.85 -1.69 -20.01
CA VAL A 114 3.50 -1.62 -20.55
C VAL A 114 3.53 -1.02 -21.95
N LEU A 115 2.97 -1.73 -22.90
CA LEU A 115 2.69 -1.24 -24.24
C LEU A 115 1.19 -0.94 -24.33
N LEU A 116 0.80 0.32 -24.21
CA LEU A 116 -0.58 0.73 -24.34
C LEU A 116 -0.93 0.93 -25.81
N VAL A 117 -2.03 0.34 -26.26
CA VAL A 117 -2.50 0.41 -27.65
C VAL A 117 -3.83 1.16 -27.70
N THR A 118 -3.87 2.25 -28.43
CA THR A 118 -5.08 3.04 -28.71
C THR A 118 -5.33 3.14 -30.22
N GLU A 119 -6.57 3.37 -30.61
CA GLU A 119 -6.93 3.66 -32.01
C GLU A 119 -7.34 5.12 -32.24
N GLY A 120 -7.20 5.97 -31.25
CA GLY A 120 -7.54 7.38 -31.27
C GLY A 120 -7.11 8.07 -30.00
N ASP A 121 -7.92 9.00 -29.53
CA ASP A 121 -7.66 9.71 -28.27
C ASP A 121 -7.68 8.77 -27.06
N MET A 122 -7.01 9.19 -25.99
CA MET A 122 -6.95 8.42 -24.75
C MET A 122 -8.16 8.66 -23.88
N THR A 123 -8.70 7.58 -23.33
CA THR A 123 -9.67 7.66 -22.21
C THR A 123 -8.98 8.08 -20.92
N GLN A 124 -9.75 8.65 -19.98
CA GLN A 124 -9.23 9.01 -18.66
C GLN A 124 -8.66 7.78 -17.92
N SER A 125 -9.26 6.61 -18.10
CA SER A 125 -8.77 5.37 -17.53
C SER A 125 -7.40 4.97 -18.07
N ALA A 126 -7.16 5.15 -19.37
CA ALA A 126 -5.88 4.90 -20.01
C ALA A 126 -4.79 5.88 -19.50
N LEU A 127 -5.13 7.16 -19.37
CA LEU A 127 -4.23 8.18 -18.83
C LEU A 127 -3.85 7.88 -17.37
N ASN A 128 -4.82 7.55 -16.53
CA ASN A 128 -4.58 7.17 -15.14
C ASN A 128 -3.69 5.92 -15.04
N LEU A 129 -3.88 4.93 -15.93
CA LEU A 129 -3.02 3.76 -15.99
C LEU A 129 -1.57 4.13 -16.31
N ILE A 130 -1.36 4.92 -17.38
CA ILE A 130 -0.01 5.38 -17.75
C ILE A 130 0.65 6.09 -16.58
N GLN A 131 -0.06 7.04 -15.95
CA GLN A 131 0.45 7.79 -14.82
C GLN A 131 0.87 6.88 -13.68
N ALA A 132 0.03 5.92 -13.30
CA ALA A 132 0.34 4.97 -12.24
C ALA A 132 1.57 4.11 -12.59
N ARG A 133 1.66 3.60 -13.82
CA ARG A 133 2.79 2.75 -14.24
C ARG A 133 4.10 3.51 -14.30
N VAL A 134 4.08 4.75 -14.80
CA VAL A 134 5.25 5.65 -14.80
C VAL A 134 5.71 5.96 -13.37
N MET A 135 4.77 6.24 -12.45
CA MET A 135 5.07 6.47 -11.04
C MET A 135 5.69 5.23 -10.37
N ASP A 136 5.28 4.04 -10.78
CA ASP A 136 5.83 2.76 -10.31
C ASP A 136 7.21 2.42 -10.94
N GLY A 137 7.73 3.27 -11.83
CA GLY A 137 9.01 3.08 -12.51
C GLY A 137 8.98 2.01 -13.59
N GLN A 138 7.80 1.66 -14.13
CA GLN A 138 7.67 0.77 -15.28
C GLN A 138 7.99 1.53 -16.58
N GLY A 139 8.57 0.82 -17.56
CA GLY A 139 8.67 1.34 -18.93
C GLY A 139 7.29 1.42 -19.57
N VAL A 140 6.96 2.56 -20.17
CA VAL A 140 5.67 2.72 -20.87
C VAL A 140 5.91 3.23 -22.29
N VAL A 141 5.25 2.59 -23.26
CA VAL A 141 5.17 3.04 -24.66
C VAL A 141 3.70 3.09 -25.06
N LEU A 142 3.31 4.15 -25.76
CA LEU A 142 1.98 4.33 -26.30
C LEU A 142 2.00 4.11 -27.83
N ALA A 143 1.26 3.12 -28.30
CA ALA A 143 1.09 2.83 -29.72
C ALA A 143 -0.28 3.31 -30.23
N PHE A 144 -0.27 4.31 -31.09
CA PHE A 144 -1.45 4.75 -31.83
C PHE A 144 -1.59 3.84 -33.07
N ASN A 145 -2.52 2.91 -33.03
CA ASN A 145 -2.75 1.91 -34.07
C ASN A 145 -3.91 2.31 -34.99
N LYS A 146 -4.01 1.61 -36.13
CA LYS A 146 -5.01 1.85 -37.16
C LYS A 146 -4.90 3.24 -37.79
N THR A 147 -3.68 3.75 -37.93
CA THR A 147 -3.44 5.07 -38.46
C THR A 147 -3.80 5.20 -39.97
N ASP A 148 -3.98 4.07 -40.63
CA ASP A 148 -4.54 3.96 -42.00
C ASP A 148 -6.02 4.37 -42.11
N TYR A 149 -6.71 4.57 -40.99
CA TYR A 149 -8.10 5.06 -40.91
C TYR A 149 -8.20 6.58 -40.93
N TYR A 150 -7.08 7.28 -40.78
CA TYR A 150 -7.01 8.72 -40.66
C TYR A 150 -6.37 9.37 -41.91
N ASP A 151 -6.88 10.53 -42.29
CA ASP A 151 -6.16 11.38 -43.21
C ASP A 151 -4.86 11.92 -42.56
N PRO A 152 -3.83 12.27 -43.36
CA PRO A 152 -2.54 12.72 -42.83
C PRO A 152 -2.63 13.84 -41.81
N ALA A 153 -3.52 14.84 -42.00
CA ALA A 153 -3.71 15.96 -41.09
C ALA A 153 -4.37 15.51 -39.76
N ASP A 154 -5.37 14.64 -39.82
CA ASP A 154 -6.07 14.11 -38.65
C ASP A 154 -5.14 13.19 -37.85
N ARG A 155 -4.33 12.35 -38.53
CA ARG A 155 -3.30 11.50 -37.89
C ARG A 155 -2.32 12.34 -37.09
N GLU A 156 -1.83 13.45 -37.66
CA GLU A 156 -0.89 14.37 -37.00
C GLU A 156 -1.56 15.06 -35.79
N ALA A 157 -2.81 15.48 -35.93
CA ALA A 157 -3.58 16.10 -34.82
C ALA A 157 -3.76 15.16 -33.66
N VAL A 158 -4.17 13.89 -33.89
CA VAL A 158 -4.33 12.88 -32.87
C VAL A 158 -2.98 12.56 -32.20
N LEU A 159 -1.93 12.40 -32.99
CA LEU A 159 -0.59 12.13 -32.44
C LEU A 159 -0.13 13.25 -31.52
N HIS A 160 -0.28 14.50 -31.96
CA HIS A 160 0.08 15.68 -31.16
C HIS A 160 -0.72 15.75 -29.85
N GLN A 161 -2.00 15.42 -29.86
CA GLN A 161 -2.84 15.37 -28.66
C GLN A 161 -2.37 14.29 -27.68
N LEU A 162 -2.03 13.10 -28.16
CA LEU A 162 -1.49 12.01 -27.36
C LEU A 162 -0.15 12.40 -26.72
N GLU A 163 0.73 13.07 -27.48
CA GLU A 163 2.00 13.60 -26.99
C GLU A 163 1.79 14.68 -25.90
N GLN A 164 0.82 15.58 -26.08
CA GLN A 164 0.47 16.59 -25.06
C GLN A 164 -0.01 15.95 -23.76
N HIS A 165 -0.84 14.93 -23.82
CA HIS A 165 -1.33 14.22 -22.63
C HIS A 165 -0.19 13.53 -21.86
N THR A 166 0.80 12.99 -22.59
CA THR A 166 1.94 12.30 -21.98
C THR A 166 3.06 13.25 -21.53
N ALA A 167 3.16 14.45 -22.10
CA ALA A 167 4.20 15.44 -21.80
C ALA A 167 4.18 15.95 -20.33
N THR A 168 3.03 15.85 -19.66
CA THR A 168 2.87 16.28 -18.26
C THR A 168 3.35 15.24 -17.25
N LEU A 169 3.71 14.05 -17.69
CA LEU A 169 4.15 12.95 -16.85
C LEU A 169 5.60 13.14 -16.37
N PRO A 170 5.95 12.65 -15.18
CA PRO A 170 7.29 12.82 -14.60
C PRO A 170 8.40 12.14 -15.39
N THR A 171 8.05 11.12 -16.19
CA THR A 171 8.97 10.44 -17.11
C THR A 171 8.37 10.49 -18.52
N PRO A 172 9.14 10.83 -19.55
CA PRO A 172 8.66 10.86 -20.92
C PRO A 172 8.11 9.50 -21.35
N VAL A 173 6.91 9.51 -21.92
CA VAL A 173 6.30 8.33 -22.55
C VAL A 173 6.37 8.53 -24.05
N GLU A 174 6.99 7.57 -24.74
CA GLU A 174 7.09 7.64 -26.19
C GLU A 174 5.77 7.25 -26.83
N VAL A 175 5.34 8.07 -27.79
CA VAL A 175 4.15 7.85 -28.61
C VAL A 175 4.58 7.48 -30.01
N VAL A 176 4.09 6.34 -30.52
CA VAL A 176 4.41 5.87 -31.87
C VAL A 176 3.13 5.58 -32.64
N SER A 177 3.11 5.96 -33.93
CA SER A 177 2.02 5.66 -34.84
C SER A 177 2.31 4.38 -35.63
N ILE A 178 1.31 3.49 -35.72
CA ILE A 178 1.42 2.19 -36.38
C ILE A 178 0.14 1.85 -37.16
N ALA A 179 0.28 0.96 -38.14
CA ALA A 179 -0.82 0.28 -38.81
C ALA A 179 -0.52 -1.23 -38.84
N ALA A 180 -0.97 -1.95 -37.81
CA ALA A 180 -0.70 -3.38 -37.64
C ALA A 180 -1.47 -4.26 -38.65
N ALA A 181 -2.65 -3.84 -39.08
CA ALA A 181 -3.45 -4.52 -40.10
C ALA A 181 -4.14 -3.49 -40.99
N PRO A 182 -3.36 -2.82 -41.87
CA PRO A 182 -3.90 -1.74 -42.72
C PRO A 182 -4.93 -2.27 -43.71
N ARG A 183 -5.89 -1.41 -44.05
CA ARG A 183 -6.91 -1.73 -45.06
C ARG A 183 -6.29 -1.90 -46.43
N ALA A 184 -6.85 -2.83 -47.19
CA ALA A 184 -6.49 -2.98 -48.58
C ALA A 184 -6.76 -1.69 -49.37
N ILE A 185 -5.79 -1.28 -50.16
CA ILE A 185 -5.87 -0.11 -51.04
C ILE A 185 -6.45 -0.51 -52.39
N LYS A 186 -7.31 0.36 -52.91
CA LYS A 186 -7.87 0.18 -54.25
C LYS A 186 -6.93 0.79 -55.25
N VAL A 187 -6.25 -0.08 -56.02
CA VAL A 187 -5.31 0.34 -57.07
C VAL A 187 -6.02 0.33 -58.42
N ARG A 188 -6.01 1.48 -59.09
CA ARG A 188 -6.47 1.59 -60.45
C ARG A 188 -5.26 1.55 -61.38
N ARG A 189 -5.23 0.54 -62.23
CA ARG A 189 -4.23 0.43 -63.28
C ARG A 189 -4.87 0.79 -64.60
N TYR A 190 -4.20 1.67 -65.40
CA TYR A 190 -4.59 2.04 -66.73
C TYR A 190 -3.66 1.28 -67.68
N ASP A 191 -4.24 0.55 -68.59
CA ASP A 191 -3.53 -0.14 -69.61
C ASP A 191 -3.34 0.78 -70.80
N GLU A 192 -2.42 0.44 -71.76
CA GLU A 192 -2.10 1.24 -72.96
C GLU A 192 -3.32 1.48 -73.88
N ASN A 193 -4.36 0.68 -73.77
CA ASN A 193 -5.63 0.81 -74.46
C ASN A 193 -6.68 1.63 -73.70
N GLY A 194 -6.34 2.27 -72.57
CA GLY A 194 -7.25 3.09 -71.82
C GLY A 194 -8.28 2.29 -70.94
N THR A 195 -8.12 0.96 -70.90
CA THR A 195 -8.98 0.12 -70.02
C THR A 195 -8.54 0.24 -68.57
N THR A 196 -9.51 0.52 -67.68
CA THR A 196 -9.22 0.67 -66.25
C THR A 196 -9.51 -0.66 -65.55
N SER A 197 -8.50 -1.23 -64.89
CA SER A 197 -8.70 -2.34 -63.96
C SER A 197 -8.57 -1.87 -62.53
N GLU A 198 -9.50 -2.26 -61.67
CA GLU A 198 -9.45 -1.98 -60.23
C GLU A 198 -9.13 -3.27 -59.47
N THR A 199 -8.07 -3.26 -58.69
CA THR A 199 -7.67 -4.37 -57.88
C THR A 199 -7.53 -3.89 -56.40
N LEU A 200 -7.94 -4.75 -55.45
CA LEU A 200 -7.65 -4.50 -54.06
C LEU A 200 -6.29 -5.12 -53.73
N GLU A 201 -5.33 -4.29 -53.35
CA GLU A 201 -3.99 -4.73 -52.98
C GLU A 201 -3.80 -4.53 -51.47
N ALA A 202 -3.10 -5.47 -50.82
CA ALA A 202 -2.77 -5.35 -49.41
C ALA A 202 -1.86 -4.11 -49.19
N ALA A 203 -2.21 -3.24 -48.30
CA ALA A 203 -1.33 -2.14 -47.91
C ALA A 203 -0.18 -2.67 -47.03
N PRO A 204 0.99 -2.03 -47.08
CA PRO A 204 2.12 -2.45 -46.26
C PRO A 204 1.82 -2.23 -44.74
N VAL A 205 2.24 -3.17 -43.92
CA VAL A 205 2.20 -3.04 -42.45
C VAL A 205 3.22 -1.98 -42.03
N GLU A 206 2.79 -1.01 -41.20
CA GLU A 206 3.63 0.07 -40.69
C GLU A 206 3.94 -0.21 -39.17
N MET A 207 5.08 -0.85 -38.91
CA MET A 207 5.48 -1.27 -37.55
C MET A 207 6.91 -0.86 -37.17
N ASP A 208 7.72 -0.36 -38.12
CA ASP A 208 9.15 -0.09 -37.91
C ASP A 208 9.42 0.94 -36.83
N SER A 209 8.55 1.95 -36.68
CA SER A 209 8.62 2.94 -35.59
C SER A 209 8.47 2.29 -34.23
N LEU A 210 7.54 1.34 -34.10
CA LEU A 210 7.33 0.61 -32.85
C LEU A 210 8.51 -0.32 -32.56
N TYR A 211 9.00 -1.07 -33.52
CA TYR A 211 10.17 -1.94 -33.31
C TYR A 211 11.39 -1.16 -32.83
N THR A 212 11.64 0.01 -33.42
CA THR A 212 12.74 0.90 -33.04
C THR A 212 12.53 1.46 -31.63
N CYS A 213 11.30 1.91 -31.33
CA CYS A 213 10.93 2.42 -30.01
C CYS A 213 11.11 1.36 -28.92
N LEU A 214 10.58 0.15 -29.12
CA LEU A 214 10.69 -0.94 -28.13
C LEU A 214 12.15 -1.32 -27.85
N LYS A 215 13.00 -1.37 -28.89
CA LYS A 215 14.44 -1.62 -28.73
C LYS A 215 15.10 -0.53 -27.89
N ARG A 216 14.79 0.72 -28.15
CA ARG A 216 15.36 1.87 -27.45
C ARG A 216 14.85 2.00 -26.02
N THR A 217 13.53 1.82 -25.81
CA THR A 217 12.88 2.13 -24.53
C THR A 217 12.88 0.92 -23.58
N PHE A 218 12.67 -0.30 -24.09
CA PHE A 218 12.56 -1.48 -23.27
C PHE A 218 13.85 -2.30 -23.23
N LEU A 219 14.48 -2.53 -24.38
CA LEU A 219 15.60 -3.45 -24.48
C LEU A 219 16.97 -2.82 -24.23
N ALA A 220 17.09 -1.49 -24.30
CA ALA A 220 18.36 -0.81 -24.06
C ALA A 220 18.81 -0.93 -22.58
N ASP A 221 17.86 -1.03 -21.64
CA ASP A 221 18.15 -1.13 -20.22
C ASP A 221 17.27 -2.19 -19.53
N THR A 222 17.25 -3.39 -20.12
CA THR A 222 16.56 -4.57 -19.57
C THR A 222 16.89 -4.81 -18.09
N PRO A 223 18.17 -4.75 -17.63
CA PRO A 223 18.48 -4.97 -16.23
C PRO A 223 17.82 -3.98 -15.28
N ALA A 224 17.72 -2.70 -15.64
CA ALA A 224 17.09 -1.69 -14.79
C ALA A 224 15.56 -1.90 -14.68
N LEU A 225 14.89 -2.26 -15.77
CA LEU A 225 13.45 -2.56 -15.74
C LEU A 225 13.16 -3.81 -14.89
N VAL A 226 13.97 -4.86 -15.05
CA VAL A 226 13.87 -6.08 -14.23
C VAL A 226 14.11 -5.76 -12.75
N ALA A 227 15.13 -4.95 -12.43
CA ALA A 227 15.41 -4.53 -11.07
C ALA A 227 14.27 -3.69 -10.48
N ALA A 228 13.67 -2.79 -11.25
CA ALA A 228 12.53 -1.97 -10.80
C ALA A 228 11.32 -2.83 -10.44
N THR A 229 10.98 -3.79 -11.29
CA THR A 229 9.89 -4.73 -11.04
C THR A 229 10.17 -5.60 -9.81
N THR A 230 11.36 -6.19 -9.76
CA THR A 230 11.75 -7.04 -8.61
C THR A 230 11.73 -6.22 -7.31
N LEU A 231 12.19 -4.98 -7.32
CA LEU A 231 12.14 -4.09 -6.15
C LEU A 231 10.70 -3.83 -5.68
N ARG A 232 9.76 -3.59 -6.61
CA ARG A 232 8.33 -3.45 -6.26
C ARG A 232 7.78 -4.72 -5.60
N GLN A 233 8.07 -5.88 -6.18
CA GLN A 233 7.61 -7.17 -5.66
C GLN A 233 8.23 -7.50 -4.30
N VAL A 234 9.53 -7.22 -4.11
CA VAL A 234 10.21 -7.38 -2.81
C VAL A 234 9.62 -6.47 -1.75
N ARG A 235 9.30 -5.22 -2.09
CA ARG A 235 8.61 -4.29 -1.18
C ARG A 235 7.20 -4.77 -0.83
N GLY A 236 6.48 -5.36 -1.79
CA GLY A 236 5.20 -6.03 -1.55
C GLY A 236 5.35 -7.18 -0.55
N LEU A 237 6.26 -8.10 -0.82
CA LEU A 237 6.58 -9.23 0.05
C LEU A 237 6.95 -8.77 1.48
N ARG A 238 7.79 -7.74 1.60
CA ARG A 238 8.13 -7.18 2.91
C ARG A 238 6.90 -6.70 3.68
N ARG A 239 5.94 -6.02 3.01
CA ARG A 239 4.70 -5.57 3.64
C ARG A 239 3.84 -6.74 4.11
N GLU A 240 3.73 -7.80 3.30
CA GLU A 240 2.97 -9.00 3.66
C GLU A 240 3.56 -9.67 4.91
N VAL A 241 4.88 -9.92 4.92
CA VAL A 241 5.57 -10.50 6.08
C VAL A 241 5.43 -9.60 7.31
N GLN A 242 5.57 -8.28 7.16
CA GLN A 242 5.39 -7.33 8.25
C GLN A 242 3.95 -7.34 8.79
N THR A 243 2.96 -7.56 7.94
CA THR A 243 1.56 -7.67 8.35
C THR A 243 1.34 -8.89 9.24
N GLU A 244 1.94 -10.02 8.89
CA GLU A 244 1.90 -11.25 9.71
C GLU A 244 2.60 -11.05 11.05
N LEU A 245 3.78 -10.43 11.05
CA LEU A 245 4.50 -10.07 12.27
C LEU A 245 3.68 -9.13 13.16
N ASN A 246 3.05 -8.10 12.57
CA ASN A 246 2.18 -7.18 13.29
C ASN A 246 0.97 -7.91 13.89
N THR A 247 0.42 -8.90 13.19
CA THR A 247 -0.69 -9.72 13.71
C THR A 247 -0.27 -10.51 14.94
N LEU A 248 0.94 -11.10 14.91
CA LEU A 248 1.50 -11.79 16.08
C LEU A 248 1.73 -10.82 17.27
N ARG A 249 2.23 -9.63 17.01
CA ARG A 249 2.52 -8.59 18.01
C ARG A 249 1.25 -7.99 18.62
N ARG A 250 0.18 -7.92 17.84
CA ARG A 250 -1.10 -7.30 18.26
C ARG A 250 -1.71 -7.97 19.51
N ASP A 251 -1.59 -9.27 19.65
CA ASP A 251 -2.10 -10.00 20.80
C ASP A 251 -1.37 -9.57 22.09
N ARG A 252 -0.04 -9.44 22.04
CA ARG A 252 0.79 -8.94 23.15
C ARG A 252 0.50 -7.48 23.47
N ALA A 253 0.43 -6.65 22.44
CA ALA A 253 0.14 -5.23 22.59
C ALA A 253 -1.23 -5.00 23.24
N ARG A 254 -2.27 -5.74 22.81
CA ARG A 254 -3.59 -5.68 23.43
C ARG A 254 -3.59 -6.09 24.90
N ALA A 255 -2.87 -7.14 25.25
CA ALA A 255 -2.76 -7.56 26.66
C ALA A 255 -2.13 -6.46 27.54
N GLN A 256 -1.12 -5.76 27.03
CA GLN A 256 -0.50 -4.62 27.75
C GLN A 256 -1.46 -3.44 27.87
N VAL A 257 -2.19 -3.09 26.81
CA VAL A 257 -3.22 -2.05 26.86
C VAL A 257 -4.30 -2.42 27.88
N ASP A 258 -4.77 -3.67 27.86
CA ASP A 258 -5.79 -4.16 28.80
C ASP A 258 -5.31 -4.17 30.26
N GLN A 259 -4.04 -4.42 30.52
CA GLN A 259 -3.47 -4.33 31.86
C GLN A 259 -3.37 -2.88 32.33
N LEU A 260 -2.75 -2.01 31.52
CA LEU A 260 -2.46 -0.63 31.92
C LEU A 260 -3.71 0.25 31.99
N GLN A 261 -4.76 -0.02 31.22
CA GLN A 261 -6.04 0.68 31.35
C GLN A 261 -6.65 0.50 32.76
N TRP A 262 -6.50 -0.71 33.35
CA TRP A 262 -7.03 -0.95 34.69
C TRP A 262 -6.13 -0.39 35.81
N VAL A 263 -4.83 -0.30 35.57
CA VAL A 263 -3.91 0.44 36.46
C VAL A 263 -4.27 1.94 36.45
N ALA A 264 -4.54 2.52 35.29
CA ALA A 264 -5.00 3.90 35.20
C ALA A 264 -6.35 4.13 35.84
N ALA A 265 -7.29 3.19 35.69
CA ALA A 265 -8.59 3.23 36.38
C ALA A 265 -8.45 3.23 37.88
N ALA A 266 -7.62 2.35 38.43
CA ALA A 266 -7.40 2.23 39.89
C ALA A 266 -6.72 3.49 40.44
N ALA A 267 -5.74 4.04 39.75
CA ALA A 267 -5.06 5.29 40.13
C ALA A 267 -6.02 6.47 40.18
N ALA A 268 -6.86 6.66 39.17
CA ALA A 268 -7.84 7.74 39.11
C ALA A 268 -8.99 7.55 40.14
N PHE A 269 -9.37 6.32 40.42
CA PHE A 269 -10.36 6.00 41.45
C PHE A 269 -9.86 6.31 42.87
N ALA A 270 -8.59 5.99 43.16
CA ALA A 270 -8.00 6.17 44.50
C ALA A 270 -7.68 7.65 44.81
N ASN A 271 -7.40 8.48 43.83
CA ASN A 271 -7.00 9.88 44.02
C ASN A 271 -7.83 10.82 43.14
N PRO A 272 -9.01 11.25 43.60
CA PRO A 272 -9.88 12.15 42.80
C PRO A 272 -9.39 13.61 42.74
N VAL A 273 -8.11 13.88 43.10
CA VAL A 273 -7.53 15.24 43.11
C VAL A 273 -6.86 15.53 41.77
N PRO A 274 -7.31 16.57 40.99
CA PRO A 274 -6.90 16.78 39.61
C PRO A 274 -5.39 17.00 39.35
N THR A 275 -4.64 17.49 40.34
CA THR A 275 -3.20 17.79 40.19
C THR A 275 -2.27 16.58 40.35
N ILE A 276 -2.65 15.59 41.13
CA ILE A 276 -1.86 14.35 41.31
C ILE A 276 -2.15 13.38 40.15
N ASP A 277 -3.36 13.42 39.65
CA ASP A 277 -3.84 12.59 38.55
C ASP A 277 -3.01 12.80 37.23
N LEU A 278 -2.58 14.03 36.96
CA LEU A 278 -1.78 14.33 35.75
C LEU A 278 -0.40 13.62 35.78
N LEU A 279 0.28 13.58 36.93
CA LEU A 279 1.60 12.94 37.07
C LEU A 279 1.48 11.41 36.96
N ALA A 280 0.48 10.84 37.65
CA ALA A 280 0.20 9.41 37.56
C ALA A 280 -0.19 9.00 36.14
N THR A 281 -1.01 9.78 35.49
CA THR A 281 -1.42 9.58 34.09
C THR A 281 -0.23 9.65 33.13
N VAL A 282 0.68 10.61 33.32
CA VAL A 282 1.90 10.72 32.49
C VAL A 282 2.82 9.51 32.70
N ALA A 283 2.98 9.03 33.95
CA ALA A 283 3.82 7.87 34.23
C ALA A 283 3.23 6.58 33.61
N ILE A 284 1.94 6.34 33.75
CA ILE A 284 1.25 5.15 33.22
C ILE A 284 1.26 5.19 31.69
N ASN A 285 0.94 6.33 31.09
CA ASN A 285 0.96 6.47 29.63
C ASN A 285 2.39 6.45 29.06
N GLY A 286 3.39 6.94 29.80
CA GLY A 286 4.80 6.79 29.44
C GLY A 286 5.22 5.32 29.39
N GLN A 287 4.82 4.54 30.41
CA GLN A 287 5.04 3.10 30.43
C GLN A 287 4.35 2.40 29.26
N LEU A 288 3.08 2.75 28.99
CA LEU A 288 2.33 2.21 27.85
C LEU A 288 3.02 2.50 26.50
N ILE A 289 3.49 3.73 26.30
CA ILE A 289 4.20 4.13 25.08
C ILE A 289 5.49 3.32 24.94
N MET A 290 6.25 3.17 26.01
CA MET A 290 7.51 2.43 26.00
C MET A 290 7.27 0.93 25.73
N ASP A 291 6.28 0.33 26.38
CA ASP A 291 5.98 -1.09 26.25
C ASP A 291 5.44 -1.43 24.86
N LEU A 292 4.51 -0.62 24.34
CA LEU A 292 4.03 -0.77 22.97
C LEU A 292 5.15 -0.51 21.95
N GLY A 293 5.98 0.50 22.18
CA GLY A 293 7.16 0.73 21.36
C GLY A 293 8.00 -0.54 21.26
N LYS A 294 8.38 -1.15 22.38
CA LYS A 294 9.17 -2.40 22.40
C LYS A 294 8.51 -3.54 21.64
N VAL A 295 7.18 -3.71 21.78
CA VAL A 295 6.45 -4.76 21.03
C VAL A 295 6.59 -4.60 19.54
N TYR A 296 6.55 -3.37 19.04
CA TYR A 296 6.65 -3.09 17.60
C TYR A 296 8.09 -2.83 17.11
N GLY A 297 9.09 -2.96 18.01
CA GLY A 297 10.51 -2.82 17.65
C GLY A 297 11.02 -1.38 17.69
N PHE A 298 10.28 -0.48 18.36
CA PHE A 298 10.69 0.90 18.57
C PHE A 298 11.34 1.04 19.96
N ASN A 299 12.62 1.31 20.00
CA ASN A 299 13.36 1.43 21.25
C ASN A 299 13.29 2.87 21.77
N LEU A 300 12.18 3.20 22.43
CA LEU A 300 12.02 4.50 23.10
C LEU A 300 12.67 4.47 24.46
N SER A 301 13.49 5.46 24.78
CA SER A 301 14.01 5.68 26.13
C SER A 301 12.88 6.14 27.09
N LEU A 302 13.10 5.97 28.38
CA LEU A 302 12.13 6.41 29.40
C LEU A 302 11.85 7.92 29.33
N GLU A 303 12.85 8.73 29.01
CA GLU A 303 12.71 10.19 28.89
C GLU A 303 11.91 10.58 27.64
N GLU A 304 12.14 9.92 26.50
CA GLU A 304 11.35 10.09 25.30
C GLU A 304 9.89 9.67 25.52
N ALA A 305 9.66 8.54 26.17
CA ALA A 305 8.32 8.07 26.48
C ALA A 305 7.57 9.01 27.45
N LYS A 306 8.23 9.57 28.46
CA LYS A 306 7.64 10.57 29.36
C LYS A 306 7.31 11.88 28.65
N THR A 307 8.21 12.35 27.79
CA THR A 307 8.01 13.54 26.94
C THR A 307 6.81 13.35 26.02
N ALA A 308 6.74 12.19 25.41
CA ALA A 308 5.65 11.76 24.56
C ALA A 308 4.31 11.72 25.31
N ALA A 309 4.28 11.08 26.49
CA ALA A 309 3.09 11.01 27.32
C ALA A 309 2.61 12.41 27.74
N SER A 310 3.53 13.31 28.11
CA SER A 310 3.21 14.70 28.46
C SER A 310 2.64 15.47 27.26
N THR A 311 3.19 15.25 26.07
CA THR A 311 2.70 15.88 24.84
C THR A 311 1.31 15.36 24.48
N LEU A 312 1.11 14.05 24.53
CA LEU A 312 -0.18 13.42 24.25
C LEU A 312 -1.24 13.85 25.29
N ALA A 313 -0.90 13.96 26.57
CA ALA A 313 -1.78 14.47 27.62
C ALA A 313 -2.21 15.91 27.33
N ARG A 314 -1.27 16.81 26.98
CA ARG A 314 -1.59 18.19 26.59
C ARG A 314 -2.50 18.26 25.37
N LEU A 315 -2.22 17.48 24.35
CA LEU A 315 -3.05 17.41 23.15
C LEU A 315 -4.45 16.86 23.45
N THR A 316 -4.56 15.87 24.33
CA THR A 316 -5.83 15.29 24.78
C THR A 316 -6.71 16.35 25.46
N VAL A 317 -6.14 17.17 26.35
CA VAL A 317 -6.84 18.30 26.98
C VAL A 317 -7.17 19.39 25.96
N LYS A 318 -6.20 19.82 25.15
CA LYS A 318 -6.39 20.88 24.12
C LYS A 318 -7.48 20.53 23.11
N LEU A 319 -7.63 19.25 22.76
CA LEU A 319 -8.65 18.76 21.83
C LEU A 319 -10.01 18.45 22.48
N GLY A 320 -10.16 18.68 23.80
CA GLY A 320 -11.40 18.42 24.55
C GLY A 320 -11.75 16.93 24.64
N LEU A 321 -10.75 16.02 24.52
CA LEU A 321 -10.99 14.57 24.50
C LEU A 321 -11.37 14.01 25.87
N VAL A 322 -10.96 14.70 26.95
CA VAL A 322 -11.34 14.36 28.33
C VAL A 322 -12.83 14.57 28.53
N GLU A 323 -13.33 15.75 28.13
CA GLU A 323 -14.75 16.09 28.21
C GLU A 323 -15.59 15.20 27.32
N LEU A 324 -15.13 14.94 26.09
CA LEU A 324 -15.81 14.03 25.14
C LEU A 324 -15.93 12.61 25.71
N SER A 325 -14.84 12.07 26.27
CA SER A 325 -14.84 10.73 26.86
C SER A 325 -15.77 10.63 28.07
N THR A 326 -15.78 11.65 28.92
CA THR A 326 -16.64 11.73 30.10
C THR A 326 -18.12 11.83 29.71
N GLN A 327 -18.45 12.62 28.69
CA GLN A 327 -19.82 12.73 28.17
C GLN A 327 -20.33 11.38 27.63
N VAL A 328 -19.53 10.73 26.81
CA VAL A 328 -19.86 9.43 26.20
C VAL A 328 -20.09 8.37 27.29
N LEU A 329 -19.19 8.27 28.26
CA LEU A 329 -19.31 7.33 29.38
C LEU A 329 -20.50 7.63 30.30
N THR A 330 -20.70 8.91 30.63
CA THR A 330 -21.83 9.32 31.47
C THR A 330 -23.16 9.00 30.82
N ALA A 331 -23.30 9.18 29.50
CA ALA A 331 -24.51 8.82 28.77
C ALA A 331 -24.80 7.29 28.85
N VAL A 332 -23.77 6.45 28.71
CA VAL A 332 -23.91 4.99 28.82
C VAL A 332 -24.22 4.56 30.25
N LEU A 333 -23.53 5.13 31.22
CA LEU A 333 -23.77 4.82 32.64
C LEU A 333 -25.19 5.21 33.08
N LYS A 334 -25.67 6.37 32.70
CA LYS A 334 -27.06 6.81 33.02
C LYS A 334 -28.11 5.92 32.39
N SER A 335 -27.90 5.42 31.17
CA SER A 335 -28.88 4.58 30.53
C SER A 335 -28.97 3.15 31.04
N HIS A 336 -27.91 2.60 31.68
CA HIS A 336 -27.82 1.20 32.05
C HIS A 336 -27.52 0.96 33.54
N PHE A 337 -26.96 1.94 34.26
CA PHE A 337 -26.44 1.78 35.62
C PHE A 337 -26.80 2.98 36.52
N ALA A 338 -28.07 3.40 36.51
CA ALA A 338 -28.54 4.61 37.18
C ALA A 338 -28.18 4.71 38.72
N THR A 339 -27.84 3.64 39.38
CA THR A 339 -27.55 3.56 40.79
C THR A 339 -26.07 3.74 41.19
N TYR A 340 -25.14 3.76 40.22
CA TYR A 340 -23.68 3.73 40.49
C TYR A 340 -22.92 5.02 40.19
N LEU A 341 -23.59 6.16 40.14
CA LEU A 341 -22.97 7.46 39.83
C LEU A 341 -22.22 8.10 41.04
N ALA A 342 -22.05 7.39 42.13
CA ALA A 342 -21.42 7.92 43.35
C ALA A 342 -19.89 7.67 43.31
N GLY A 343 -19.09 8.74 43.41
CA GLY A 343 -17.65 8.68 43.67
C GLY A 343 -16.76 8.49 42.48
N GLY A 344 -15.49 8.16 42.66
CA GLY A 344 -14.42 8.06 41.69
C GLY A 344 -14.60 7.04 40.53
N ILE A 345 -15.74 6.31 40.48
CA ILE A 345 -16.01 5.30 39.43
C ILE A 345 -16.02 5.91 38.05
N VAL A 346 -16.68 7.06 37.84
CA VAL A 346 -16.72 7.75 36.53
C VAL A 346 -15.33 8.19 36.14
N GLN A 347 -14.54 8.70 37.07
CA GLN A 347 -13.15 9.14 36.83
C GLN A 347 -12.27 7.93 36.49
N GLY A 348 -12.35 6.84 37.25
CA GLY A 348 -11.62 5.60 36.95
C GLY A 348 -11.96 5.03 35.59
N LEU A 349 -13.25 4.95 35.25
CA LEU A 349 -13.70 4.50 33.91
C LEU A 349 -13.26 5.43 32.78
N SER A 350 -13.28 6.75 33.00
CA SER A 350 -12.79 7.71 32.03
C SER A 350 -11.29 7.55 31.77
N ALA A 351 -10.50 7.33 32.83
CA ALA A 351 -9.06 7.06 32.72
C ALA A 351 -8.80 5.73 31.99
N ALA A 352 -9.53 4.65 32.34
CA ALA A 352 -9.43 3.38 31.61
C ALA A 352 -9.75 3.54 30.12
N TYR A 353 -10.83 4.22 29.79
CA TYR A 353 -11.25 4.43 28.42
C TYR A 353 -10.23 5.23 27.61
N LEU A 354 -9.74 6.35 28.16
CA LEU A 354 -8.73 7.18 27.50
C LEU A 354 -7.41 6.42 27.30
N THR A 355 -6.93 5.70 28.31
CA THR A 355 -5.71 4.86 28.22
C THR A 355 -5.87 3.78 27.16
N ARG A 356 -7.03 3.13 27.10
CA ARG A 356 -7.31 2.13 26.04
C ARG A 356 -7.32 2.76 24.66
N MET A 357 -8.01 3.88 24.47
CA MET A 357 -8.07 4.55 23.17
C MET A 357 -6.69 5.07 22.75
N ALA A 358 -5.90 5.60 23.69
CA ALA A 358 -4.52 5.99 23.42
C ALA A 358 -3.66 4.77 23.01
N GLY A 359 -3.78 3.64 23.75
CA GLY A 359 -3.06 2.41 23.43
C GLY A 359 -3.41 1.87 22.05
N LEU A 360 -4.69 1.81 21.68
CA LEU A 360 -5.12 1.37 20.35
C LEU A 360 -4.61 2.31 19.23
N SER A 361 -4.62 3.62 19.48
CA SER A 361 -4.13 4.62 18.52
C SER A 361 -2.60 4.52 18.33
N LEU A 362 -1.86 4.21 19.39
CA LEU A 362 -0.43 3.95 19.36
C LEU A 362 -0.12 2.67 18.58
N MET A 363 -0.89 1.60 18.80
CA MET A 363 -0.74 0.35 18.07
C MET A 363 -0.93 0.57 16.57
N GLU A 364 -2.02 1.23 16.16
CA GLU A 364 -2.28 1.58 14.75
C GLU A 364 -1.11 2.38 14.16
N TYR A 365 -0.59 3.35 14.89
CA TYR A 365 0.52 4.17 14.45
C TYR A 365 1.81 3.35 14.25
N PHE A 366 2.18 2.54 15.24
CA PHE A 366 3.39 1.71 15.17
C PHE A 366 3.28 0.62 14.09
N GLU A 367 2.10 0.03 13.89
CA GLU A 367 1.85 -0.93 12.82
C GLU A 367 2.06 -0.31 11.43
N GLU A 368 1.51 0.88 11.19
CA GLU A 368 1.70 1.60 9.93
C GLU A 368 3.16 2.03 9.72
N ALA A 369 3.82 2.52 10.76
CA ALA A 369 5.22 2.90 10.68
C ALA A 369 6.13 1.70 10.36
N ALA A 370 5.85 0.52 10.95
CA ALA A 370 6.54 -0.73 10.63
C ALA A 370 6.31 -1.16 9.18
N LEU A 371 5.08 -1.03 8.66
CA LEU A 371 4.75 -1.31 7.25
C LEU A 371 5.48 -0.36 6.29
N ALA A 372 5.57 0.92 6.63
CA ALA A 372 6.28 1.91 5.84
C ALA A 372 7.81 1.66 5.80
N GLY A 373 8.34 0.96 6.82
CA GLY A 373 9.79 0.72 6.95
C GLY A 373 10.57 1.99 7.26
N THR A 374 9.91 3.00 7.78
CA THR A 374 10.57 4.24 8.21
C THR A 374 11.27 4.01 9.54
N PRO A 375 12.57 4.34 9.66
CA PRO A 375 13.25 4.36 10.95
C PRO A 375 12.57 5.40 11.84
N THR A 376 12.24 5.03 13.06
CA THR A 376 11.38 5.79 13.97
C THR A 376 12.13 6.82 14.77
N GLN A 377 12.94 7.65 14.15
CA GLN A 377 13.58 8.74 14.87
C GLN A 377 12.63 9.91 15.15
N ASP A 378 11.52 10.05 14.41
CA ASP A 378 10.54 11.14 14.61
C ASP A 378 9.11 10.60 14.70
N VAL A 379 8.69 10.20 15.91
CA VAL A 379 7.29 9.84 16.17
C VAL A 379 6.42 11.10 16.12
N SER A 380 5.46 11.14 15.20
CA SER A 380 4.50 12.25 15.12
C SER A 380 3.38 12.10 16.17
N TRP A 381 3.53 12.82 17.29
CA TRP A 381 2.54 12.84 18.37
C TRP A 381 1.23 13.50 17.97
N GLU A 382 1.27 14.45 17.01
CA GLU A 382 0.11 15.07 16.39
C GLU A 382 -0.71 14.05 15.59
N ALA A 383 -0.04 13.18 14.84
CA ALA A 383 -0.71 12.12 14.09
C ALA A 383 -1.38 11.11 15.02
N ILE A 384 -0.72 10.76 16.14
CA ILE A 384 -1.29 9.88 17.17
C ILE A 384 -2.51 10.54 17.83
N ALA A 385 -2.43 11.82 18.20
CA ALA A 385 -3.55 12.56 18.77
C ALA A 385 -4.75 12.67 17.80
N ALA A 386 -4.50 12.84 16.50
CA ALA A 386 -5.55 12.83 15.49
C ALA A 386 -6.24 11.46 15.38
N ARG A 387 -5.46 10.36 15.42
CA ARG A 387 -6.00 8.99 15.46
C ARG A 387 -6.82 8.74 16.73
N LEU A 388 -6.30 9.18 17.88
CA LEU A 388 -7.02 9.10 19.17
C LEU A 388 -8.38 9.80 19.09
N ARG A 389 -8.44 11.01 18.53
CA ARG A 389 -9.68 11.72 18.31
C ARG A 389 -10.65 10.92 17.44
N SER A 390 -10.18 10.42 16.31
CA SER A 390 -10.98 9.59 15.40
C SER A 390 -11.46 8.30 16.07
N ALA A 391 -10.61 7.65 16.87
CA ALA A 391 -10.95 6.44 17.59
C ALA A 391 -12.05 6.70 18.63
N ILE A 392 -11.98 7.79 19.40
CA ILE A 392 -13.01 8.17 20.38
C ILE A 392 -14.34 8.49 19.66
N GLN A 393 -14.31 9.19 18.54
CA GLN A 393 -15.51 9.50 17.77
C GLN A 393 -16.17 8.26 17.15
N ARG A 394 -15.36 7.32 16.64
CA ARG A 394 -15.86 6.06 16.04
C ARG A 394 -16.34 5.06 17.08
N ASN A 395 -15.64 4.94 18.21
CA ASN A 395 -15.93 3.95 19.26
C ASN A 395 -16.95 4.42 20.31
N GLY A 396 -17.73 5.44 20.02
CA GLY A 396 -18.95 5.77 20.77
C GLY A 396 -20.01 4.65 20.73
N GLN A 397 -19.65 3.46 20.21
CA GLN A 397 -20.55 2.31 20.09
C GLN A 397 -20.89 1.75 21.50
N THR A 398 -22.15 1.80 21.81
CA THR A 398 -22.77 1.48 23.08
C THR A 398 -22.32 0.14 23.69
N ARG A 399 -22.09 -0.90 22.89
CA ARG A 399 -21.73 -2.25 23.37
C ARG A 399 -20.35 -2.33 24.04
N PHE A 400 -19.34 -1.68 23.44
CA PHE A 400 -17.99 -1.67 24.02
C PHE A 400 -17.95 -0.92 25.34
N LEU A 401 -18.59 0.27 25.40
CA LEU A 401 -18.67 1.08 26.60
C LEU A 401 -19.48 0.41 27.71
N GLN A 402 -20.52 -0.34 27.37
CA GLN A 402 -21.26 -1.16 28.33
C GLN A 402 -20.39 -2.25 28.93
N SER A 403 -19.62 -2.98 28.11
CA SER A 403 -18.68 -3.99 28.59
C SER A 403 -17.60 -3.40 29.48
N LEU A 404 -17.02 -2.25 29.12
CA LEU A 404 -16.02 -1.55 29.91
C LEU A 404 -16.62 -1.09 31.26
N ALA A 405 -17.84 -0.51 31.24
CA ALA A 405 -18.53 -0.07 32.42
C ALA A 405 -18.84 -1.24 33.36
N GLN A 406 -19.33 -2.37 32.84
CA GLN A 406 -19.63 -3.56 33.61
C GLN A 406 -18.37 -4.14 34.28
N GLN A 407 -17.29 -4.31 33.51
CA GLN A 407 -16.01 -4.78 34.03
C GLN A 407 -15.41 -3.83 35.10
N GLY A 408 -15.52 -2.52 34.84
CA GLY A 408 -14.99 -1.50 35.75
C GLY A 408 -15.78 -1.46 37.10
N ILE A 409 -17.10 -1.55 37.05
CA ILE A 409 -17.93 -1.63 38.25
C ILE A 409 -17.56 -2.87 39.08
N GLU A 410 -17.32 -4.02 38.46
CA GLU A 410 -16.90 -5.23 39.14
C GLU A 410 -15.52 -5.10 39.77
N ARG A 411 -14.55 -4.50 39.09
CA ARG A 411 -13.16 -4.35 39.54
C ARG A 411 -12.93 -3.21 40.50
N LEU A 412 -13.73 -2.14 40.46
CA LEU A 412 -13.60 -0.94 41.29
C LEU A 412 -14.55 -0.95 42.52
N LYS A 413 -15.32 -2.02 42.71
CA LYS A 413 -16.16 -2.16 43.94
C LYS A 413 -15.31 -2.11 45.20
N PRO A 414 -15.74 -1.38 46.26
CA PRO A 414 -15.08 -1.43 47.56
C PRO A 414 -15.04 -2.87 48.05
N GLY A 415 -13.83 -3.42 48.23
CA GLY A 415 -13.60 -4.81 48.66
C GLY A 415 -13.15 -5.78 47.57
N ALA A 416 -13.09 -5.40 46.33
CA ALA A 416 -12.45 -6.19 45.28
C ALA A 416 -10.93 -6.16 45.51
N LYS A 417 -10.31 -7.32 45.71
CA LYS A 417 -8.84 -7.45 45.69
C LYS A 417 -8.36 -7.17 44.26
N VAL A 418 -7.88 -5.96 44.01
CA VAL A 418 -7.13 -5.66 42.80
C VAL A 418 -5.80 -6.43 42.91
N ALA A 419 -5.68 -7.53 42.21
CA ALA A 419 -4.43 -8.26 42.10
C ALA A 419 -3.48 -7.40 41.22
N LEU A 420 -2.78 -6.48 41.86
CA LEU A 420 -1.59 -5.81 41.30
C LEU A 420 -0.46 -6.83 41.29
N SER A 421 -0.41 -7.73 40.34
CA SER A 421 0.83 -8.43 40.03
C SER A 421 1.76 -7.45 39.30
N VAL A 422 2.48 -6.67 40.04
CA VAL A 422 3.70 -6.03 39.58
C VAL A 422 4.69 -7.18 39.45
N ALA A 423 4.95 -7.60 38.22
CA ALA A 423 6.08 -8.49 37.94
C ALA A 423 7.37 -7.71 38.24
N GLU A 424 8.15 -8.26 39.17
CA GLU A 424 9.54 -7.87 39.43
C GLU A 424 10.41 -8.07 38.20
#